data_ac250151a8235ef17fa62b83fa4d5a55
#
_entry.id   ac250151a8235ef17fa62b83fa4d5a55
#
_cell.length_a   1.000
_cell.length_b   1.000
_cell.length_c   1.000
_cell.angle_alpha   90.00
_cell.angle_beta   90.00
_cell.angle_gamma   90.00
#
_symmetry.space_group_name_H-M   'P 1'
#
loop_
_entity.id
_entity.type
_entity.pdbx_description
1 polymer ?
#
loop_
_entity_poly.entity_id
_entity_poly.type
_entity_poly.pdbx_seq_one_letter_code
_entity_poly.pdbx_strand_id
1 'polypeptide(L)'
;MNEVLIIVMMNSAKYAGTCYFGTSTAYQGDYGRGYGIAYFPIGTSDEELACVLHHEAGGHGFAKLLDEYYYESQGTIPLSEISDNINSRNHYGWGRNVDYTSDPNSVVWSKFI
;
A
#
# COMPACT_ATOMS: atom_id res chain seq x y z
N MET A 1 1.03 7.83 20.30
CA MET A 1 -0.01 7.41 19.33
C MET A 1 0.72 6.69 18.22
N ASN A 2 0.46 5.40 18.07
CA ASN A 2 1.35 4.51 17.32
C ASN A 2 0.82 4.20 15.92
N GLU A 3 -0.45 4.54 15.65
CA GLU A 3 -1.14 4.32 14.39
C GLU A 3 -1.99 5.53 14.10
N VAL A 4 -1.73 6.18 13.00
CA VAL A 4 -2.47 7.35 12.55
C VAL A 4 -2.64 7.26 11.04
N LEU A 5 -3.86 7.41 10.58
CA LEU A 5 -4.16 7.65 9.18
C LEU A 5 -4.63 9.09 9.03
N ILE A 6 -3.88 9.88 8.28
CA ILE A 6 -4.23 11.24 7.91
C ILE A 6 -4.79 11.21 6.49
N ILE A 7 -5.95 11.81 6.30
CA ILE A 7 -6.58 11.93 4.99
C ILE A 7 -6.59 13.39 4.59
N VAL A 8 -6.00 13.69 3.44
CA VAL A 8 -5.95 15.03 2.86
C VAL A 8 -6.75 15.01 1.57
N MET A 9 -7.95 15.60 1.62
CA MET A 9 -8.81 15.73 0.45
C MET A 9 -8.59 17.07 -0.24
N MET A 10 -8.36 17.03 -1.55
CA MET A 10 -8.15 18.21 -2.37
C MET A 10 -9.43 18.55 -3.15
N ASN A 11 -9.80 19.82 -3.18
CA ASN A 11 -10.91 20.29 -3.99
C ASN A 11 -10.51 20.34 -5.48
N SER A 12 -10.52 19.18 -6.12
CA SER A 12 -10.17 19.00 -7.54
C SER A 12 -11.00 17.89 -8.15
N ALA A 13 -11.37 18.03 -9.41
CA ALA A 13 -12.05 17.02 -10.20
C ALA A 13 -11.09 16.02 -10.88
N LYS A 14 -9.78 16.19 -10.73
CA LYS A 14 -8.79 15.29 -11.34
C LYS A 14 -8.77 13.95 -10.62
N TYR A 15 -8.96 12.85 -11.37
CA TYR A 15 -8.82 11.51 -10.82
C TYR A 15 -7.33 11.20 -10.57
N ALA A 16 -6.96 11.07 -9.32
CA ALA A 16 -5.60 10.76 -8.87
C ALA A 16 -5.62 10.36 -7.39
N GLY A 17 -4.54 9.78 -6.92
CA GLY A 17 -4.34 9.50 -5.50
C GLY A 17 -2.90 9.13 -5.22
N THR A 18 -2.50 9.20 -3.98
CA THR A 18 -1.24 8.68 -3.48
C THR A 18 -1.31 8.53 -1.97
N CYS A 19 -0.65 7.51 -1.46
CA CYS A 19 -0.51 7.32 -0.03
C CYS A 19 0.96 7.10 0.35
N TYR A 20 1.39 7.79 1.38
CA TYR A 20 2.66 7.53 2.04
C TYR A 20 2.41 6.84 3.36
N PHE A 21 3.12 5.78 3.63
CA PHE A 21 3.09 5.14 4.92
C PHE A 21 4.50 4.84 5.42
N GLY A 22 4.65 4.82 6.71
CA GLY A 22 5.92 4.63 7.36
C GLY A 22 5.79 4.32 8.84
N THR A 23 6.90 4.05 9.47
CA THR A 23 6.97 3.77 10.90
C THR A 23 8.18 4.43 11.54
N SER A 24 8.16 4.57 12.85
CA SER A 24 9.36 4.90 13.58
C SER A 24 10.19 3.64 13.84
N THR A 25 11.49 3.80 14.01
CA THR A 25 12.42 2.71 14.34
C THR A 25 12.08 1.95 15.64
N ALA A 26 11.19 2.50 16.45
CA ALA A 26 10.71 1.87 17.69
C ALA A 26 9.69 0.74 17.46
N TYR A 27 9.18 0.55 16.24
CA TYR A 27 8.12 -0.43 15.94
C TYR A 27 8.58 -1.60 15.09
N GLN A 28 9.78 -2.04 15.28
CA GLN A 28 10.28 -3.24 14.61
C GLN A 28 9.47 -4.47 15.08
N GLY A 29 8.92 -5.21 14.11
CA GLY A 29 8.18 -6.44 14.37
C GLY A 29 6.67 -6.32 14.58
N ASP A 30 6.11 -5.12 14.61
CA ASP A 30 4.66 -4.91 14.73
C ASP A 30 4.00 -4.86 13.34
N TYR A 31 3.44 -5.97 12.93
CA TYR A 31 2.83 -6.13 11.62
C TYR A 31 1.65 -5.18 11.36
N GLY A 32 1.70 -4.51 10.22
CA GLY A 32 0.65 -3.61 9.76
C GLY A 32 0.59 -2.27 10.48
N ARG A 33 1.48 -2.01 11.42
CA ARG A 33 1.52 -0.76 12.17
C ARG A 33 2.28 0.35 11.45
N GLY A 34 2.04 1.56 11.89
CA GLY A 34 2.66 2.76 11.38
C GLY A 34 1.63 3.81 10.97
N TYR A 35 2.13 4.97 10.57
CA TYR A 35 1.28 6.04 10.07
C TYR A 35 1.01 5.90 8.57
N GLY A 36 -0.09 6.47 8.11
CA GLY A 36 -0.40 6.66 6.71
C GLY A 36 -0.84 8.10 6.46
N ILE A 37 -0.48 8.64 5.30
CA ILE A 37 -0.98 9.93 4.82
C ILE A 37 -1.47 9.74 3.40
N ALA A 38 -2.79 9.72 3.23
CA ALA A 38 -3.44 9.58 1.95
C ALA A 38 -3.83 10.95 1.39
N TYR A 39 -3.45 11.23 0.16
CA TYR A 39 -3.77 12.44 -0.57
C TYR A 39 -4.60 12.08 -1.79
N PHE A 40 -5.79 12.65 -1.92
CA PHE A 40 -6.61 12.44 -3.12
C PHE A 40 -7.62 13.57 -3.33
N PRO A 41 -7.98 13.84 -4.58
CA PRO A 41 -9.02 14.79 -4.90
C PRO A 41 -10.41 14.22 -4.61
N ILE A 42 -11.39 15.10 -4.42
CA ILE A 42 -12.78 14.70 -4.20
C ILE A 42 -13.44 14.12 -5.46
N GLY A 43 -12.78 14.26 -6.64
CA GLY A 43 -13.31 13.74 -7.89
C GLY A 43 -14.51 14.52 -8.43
N THR A 44 -15.26 13.88 -9.32
CA THR A 44 -16.47 14.42 -9.95
C THR A 44 -17.75 13.77 -9.45
N SER A 45 -17.65 12.67 -8.70
CA SER A 45 -18.78 11.92 -8.16
C SER A 45 -18.43 11.26 -6.82
N ASP A 46 -19.46 10.92 -6.06
CA ASP A 46 -19.31 10.17 -4.80
C ASP A 46 -18.71 8.79 -5.04
N GLU A 47 -18.95 8.18 -6.20
CA GLU A 47 -18.40 6.88 -6.58
C GLU A 47 -16.88 6.97 -6.81
N GLU A 48 -16.41 7.97 -7.55
CA GLU A 48 -14.97 8.21 -7.72
C GLU A 48 -14.29 8.48 -6.39
N LEU A 49 -14.89 9.32 -5.55
CA LEU A 49 -14.38 9.60 -4.21
C LEU A 49 -14.28 8.32 -3.37
N ALA A 50 -15.32 7.49 -3.37
CA ALA A 50 -15.34 6.24 -2.62
C ALA A 50 -14.26 5.27 -3.11
N CYS A 51 -14.08 5.12 -4.43
CA CYS A 51 -13.05 4.26 -5.02
C CYS A 51 -11.64 4.70 -4.58
N VAL A 52 -11.33 5.98 -4.71
CA VAL A 52 -10.00 6.51 -4.36
C VAL A 52 -9.78 6.46 -2.84
N LEU A 53 -10.79 6.76 -2.03
CA LEU A 53 -10.72 6.65 -0.58
C LEU A 53 -10.43 5.20 -0.14
N HIS A 54 -11.11 4.22 -0.69
CA HIS A 54 -10.88 2.81 -0.38
C HIS A 54 -9.48 2.38 -0.80
N HIS A 55 -9.02 2.81 -1.97
CA HIS A 55 -7.69 2.47 -2.47
C HIS A 55 -6.58 3.11 -1.63
N GLU A 56 -6.56 4.44 -1.54
CA GLU A 56 -5.46 5.18 -0.90
C GLU A 56 -5.49 5.09 0.62
N ALA A 57 -6.63 5.38 1.23
CA ALA A 57 -6.73 5.39 2.68
C ALA A 57 -6.94 3.99 3.26
N GLY A 58 -7.82 3.18 2.67
CA GLY A 58 -8.11 1.83 3.12
C GLY A 58 -7.00 0.86 2.78
N GLY A 59 -6.65 0.74 1.51
CA GLY A 59 -5.65 -0.20 0.99
C GLY A 59 -4.24 0.17 1.47
N HIS A 60 -3.74 1.31 1.05
CA HIS A 60 -2.38 1.70 1.39
C HIS A 60 -2.26 2.24 2.82
N GLY A 61 -3.07 3.21 3.19
CA GLY A 61 -2.93 3.91 4.45
C GLY A 61 -3.21 3.06 5.69
N PHE A 62 -4.30 2.31 5.67
CA PHE A 62 -4.73 1.46 6.79
C PHE A 62 -4.14 0.06 6.71
N ALA A 63 -4.38 -0.66 5.62
CA ALA A 63 -3.98 -2.06 5.50
C ALA A 63 -2.52 -2.27 5.07
N LYS A 64 -1.80 -1.20 4.68
CA LYS A 64 -0.40 -1.25 4.23
C LYS A 64 -0.18 -2.17 3.04
N LEU A 65 -1.14 -2.21 2.12
CA LEU A 65 -1.07 -2.99 0.90
C LEU A 65 -0.29 -2.24 -0.19
N LEU A 66 0.33 -2.98 -1.08
CA LEU A 66 0.94 -2.47 -2.30
C LEU A 66 -0.05 -2.54 -3.46
N ASP A 67 0.22 -1.76 -4.52
CA ASP A 67 -0.51 -1.85 -5.77
C ASP A 67 -0.34 -3.23 -6.42
N GLU A 68 -1.43 -3.79 -6.91
CA GLU A 68 -1.45 -5.08 -7.63
C GLU A 68 -1.41 -4.88 -9.15
N TYR A 69 -1.46 -3.62 -9.61
CA TYR A 69 -1.35 -3.28 -11.01
C TYR A 69 0.06 -2.78 -11.35
N TYR A 70 0.42 -2.91 -12.62
CA TYR A 70 1.65 -2.36 -13.17
C TYR A 70 1.37 -1.74 -14.54
N TYR A 71 2.25 -0.87 -14.95
CA TYR A 71 2.22 -0.29 -16.30
C TYR A 71 3.32 -0.94 -17.13
N GLU A 72 2.97 -1.55 -18.26
CA GLU A 72 3.94 -2.19 -19.17
C GLU A 72 5.10 -1.25 -19.59
N SER A 73 4.81 0.05 -19.68
CA SER A 73 5.80 1.08 -19.98
C SER A 73 6.89 1.24 -18.91
N GLN A 74 6.69 0.73 -17.71
CA GLN A 74 7.67 0.81 -16.62
C GLN A 74 8.67 -0.36 -16.63
N GLY A 75 8.41 -1.39 -17.45
CA GLY A 75 9.25 -2.58 -17.53
C GLY A 75 9.20 -3.47 -16.28
N THR A 76 10.26 -4.22 -16.05
CA THR A 76 10.37 -5.11 -14.89
C THR A 76 10.72 -4.34 -13.63
N ILE A 77 10.17 -4.78 -12.49
CA ILE A 77 10.48 -4.23 -11.17
C ILE A 77 11.98 -4.43 -10.88
N PRO A 78 12.72 -3.39 -10.49
CA PRO A 78 14.12 -3.52 -10.12
C PRO A 78 14.35 -4.48 -8.95
N LEU A 79 15.42 -5.26 -8.98
CA LEU A 79 15.75 -6.19 -7.89
C LEU A 79 15.92 -5.49 -6.53
N SER A 80 16.40 -4.25 -6.53
CA SER A 80 16.49 -3.43 -5.30
C SER A 80 15.11 -3.18 -4.70
N GLU A 81 14.12 -2.82 -5.51
CA GLU A 81 12.76 -2.58 -5.07
C GLU A 81 12.10 -3.86 -4.53
N ILE A 82 12.32 -4.99 -5.21
CA ILE A 82 11.87 -6.31 -4.72
C ILE A 82 12.48 -6.60 -3.35
N SER A 83 13.78 -6.38 -3.18
CA SER A 83 14.47 -6.59 -1.91
C SER A 83 13.92 -5.70 -0.81
N ASP A 84 13.67 -4.43 -1.10
CA ASP A 84 13.12 -3.47 -0.13
C ASP A 84 11.70 -3.84 0.28
N ASN A 85 10.87 -4.28 -0.66
CA ASN A 85 9.51 -4.73 -0.38
C ASN A 85 9.50 -6.03 0.45
N ILE A 86 10.37 -6.98 0.15
CA ILE A 86 10.52 -8.21 0.95
C ILE A 86 10.99 -7.88 2.38
N ASN A 87 11.95 -6.99 2.52
CA ASN A 87 12.43 -6.54 3.83
C ASN A 87 11.32 -5.84 4.62
N SER A 88 10.57 -4.94 3.99
CA SER A 88 9.44 -4.24 4.60
C SER A 88 8.34 -5.21 5.03
N ARG A 89 8.03 -6.20 4.20
CA ARG A 89 7.09 -7.26 4.52
C ARG A 89 7.52 -8.08 5.74
N ASN A 90 8.77 -8.50 5.78
CA ASN A 90 9.30 -9.33 6.87
C ASN A 90 9.43 -8.55 8.17
N HIS A 91 9.70 -7.26 8.09
CA HIS A 91 9.99 -6.42 9.26
C HIS A 91 8.73 -5.74 9.82
N TYR A 92 7.84 -5.25 8.95
CA TYR A 92 6.67 -4.47 9.32
C TYR A 92 5.33 -5.14 8.94
N GLY A 93 5.36 -6.20 8.15
CA GLY A 93 4.16 -6.86 7.61
C GLY A 93 3.47 -6.09 6.50
N TRP A 94 4.15 -5.12 5.87
CA TRP A 94 3.61 -4.35 4.76
C TRP A 94 3.63 -5.13 3.45
N GLY A 95 2.71 -4.81 2.53
CA GLY A 95 2.68 -5.39 1.19
C GLY A 95 2.44 -6.89 1.14
N ARG A 96 1.65 -7.42 2.05
CA ARG A 96 1.36 -8.86 2.13
C ARG A 96 0.45 -9.38 1.03
N ASN A 97 -0.15 -8.49 0.27
CA ASN A 97 -0.99 -8.84 -0.89
C ASN A 97 -0.19 -9.12 -2.16
N VAL A 98 1.11 -8.82 -2.19
CA VAL A 98 1.97 -9.02 -3.35
C VAL A 98 3.07 -10.02 -3.03
N ASP A 99 3.38 -10.92 -3.97
CA ASP A 99 4.54 -11.79 -3.89
C ASP A 99 5.35 -11.76 -5.19
N TYR A 100 6.61 -12.16 -5.11
CA TYR A 100 7.60 -12.13 -6.19
C TYR A 100 7.99 -13.53 -6.66
N THR A 101 7.24 -14.55 -6.24
CA THR A 101 7.38 -15.93 -6.69
C THR A 101 6.10 -16.41 -7.38
N SER A 102 6.26 -17.23 -8.43
CA SER A 102 5.15 -17.91 -9.07
C SER A 102 4.90 -19.31 -8.52
N ASP A 103 5.70 -19.77 -7.55
CA ASP A 103 5.50 -21.05 -6.89
C ASP A 103 4.38 -20.97 -5.87
N PRO A 104 3.23 -21.64 -6.08
CA PRO A 104 2.09 -21.57 -5.17
C PRO A 104 2.38 -22.12 -3.76
N ASN A 105 3.41 -22.94 -3.61
CA ASN A 105 3.81 -23.46 -2.29
C ASN A 105 4.67 -22.47 -1.49
N SER A 106 5.21 -21.47 -2.16
CA SER A 106 6.15 -20.49 -1.56
C SER A 106 5.55 -19.10 -1.38
N VAL A 107 4.38 -18.83 -1.96
CA VAL A 107 3.71 -17.53 -1.80
C VAL A 107 3.31 -17.27 -0.34
N VAL A 108 3.25 -16.01 0.05
CA VAL A 108 2.91 -15.57 1.44
C VAL A 108 1.61 -16.16 1.94
N TRP A 109 0.65 -16.35 1.06
CA TRP A 109 -0.68 -16.90 1.37
C TRP A 109 -0.82 -18.40 1.06
N SER A 110 0.28 -19.13 0.86
CA SER A 110 0.27 -20.58 0.56
C SER A 110 -0.52 -21.43 1.55
N LYS A 111 -0.67 -20.98 2.78
CA LYS A 111 -1.47 -21.67 3.80
C LYS A 111 -2.98 -21.65 3.55
N PHE A 112 -3.45 -20.84 2.61
CA PHE A 112 -4.85 -20.66 2.27
C PHE A 112 -5.22 -21.26 0.90
N ILE A 113 -4.27 -21.89 0.23
CA ILE A 113 -4.44 -22.59 -1.04
C ILE A 113 -4.58 -24.14 -0.79
#